data_270ef70d0753d236e5435a91bd454c03
#
_entry.id   270ef70d0753d236e5435a91bd454c03
#
_cell.length_a   1.000
_cell.length_b   1.000
_cell.length_c   1.000
_cell.angle_alpha   90.00
_cell.angle_beta   90.00
_cell.angle_gamma   90.00
#
_symmetry.space_group_name_H-M   'P 1'
#
loop_
_entity.id
_entity.type
_entity.pdbx_description
1 polymer ?
#
loop_
_entity_poly.entity_id
_entity_poly.type
_entity_poly.pdbx_seq_one_letter_code
_entity_poly.pdbx_strand_id
1 'polypeptide(L)'
;AMRCQDPDHGRIRDLMLRHVHHDPAVLREKIYDAVGEYTLENMLSQRHVAITPCIRSPGNLEKTRMTVAEELGKLEAVRGLDEEIADAVEDLTGTADEGLTWRLGEAARNADRAQRSGQEDTAEYDIAENGAHISRDERSAFDALLGSILKGDAKDKK
;
A
#
# COMPACT_ATOMS: atom_id res chain seq x y z
N ALA A 1 -6.38 -16.73 -8.52
CA ALA A 1 -6.74 -15.42 -9.10
C ALA A 1 -7.16 -14.48 -7.99
N MET A 2 -6.68 -13.22 -8.04
CA MET A 2 -7.04 -12.18 -7.09
C MET A 2 -8.57 -11.96 -7.08
N ARG A 3 -9.25 -12.25 -5.97
CA ARG A 3 -10.68 -11.99 -5.84
C ARG A 3 -10.88 -10.54 -5.38
N CYS A 4 -11.58 -9.73 -6.18
CA CYS A 4 -12.02 -8.40 -5.77
C CYS A 4 -13.41 -8.52 -5.15
N GLN A 5 -13.63 -7.90 -4.00
CA GLN A 5 -14.95 -7.87 -3.36
C GLN A 5 -15.91 -6.96 -4.12
N ASP A 6 -15.39 -5.84 -4.64
CA ASP A 6 -16.14 -4.92 -5.48
C ASP A 6 -16.08 -5.37 -6.95
N PRO A 7 -17.24 -5.50 -7.65
CA PRO A 7 -17.28 -5.92 -9.03
C PRO A 7 -16.61 -4.93 -10.00
N ASP A 8 -16.62 -3.63 -9.71
CA ASP A 8 -15.98 -2.62 -10.55
C ASP A 8 -14.45 -2.67 -10.41
N HIS A 9 -13.93 -2.91 -9.21
CA HIS A 9 -12.51 -3.20 -9.02
C HIS A 9 -12.07 -4.46 -9.78
N GLY A 10 -12.93 -5.48 -9.85
CA GLY A 10 -12.70 -6.67 -10.65
C GLY A 10 -12.61 -6.37 -12.15
N ARG A 11 -13.49 -5.53 -12.66
CA ARG A 11 -13.49 -5.08 -14.07
C ARG A 11 -12.25 -4.26 -14.40
N ILE A 12 -11.87 -3.32 -13.52
CA ILE A 12 -10.63 -2.53 -13.67
C ILE A 12 -9.41 -3.45 -13.75
N ARG A 13 -9.25 -4.39 -12.81
CA ARG A 13 -8.17 -5.37 -12.82
C ARG A 13 -8.12 -6.15 -14.14
N ASP A 14 -9.25 -6.67 -14.61
CA ASP A 14 -9.32 -7.48 -15.82
C ASP A 14 -8.97 -6.67 -17.07
N LEU A 15 -9.37 -5.40 -17.12
CA LEU A 15 -8.98 -4.48 -18.19
C LEU A 15 -7.49 -4.19 -18.16
N MET A 16 -6.92 -3.91 -16.98
CA MET A 16 -5.48 -3.68 -16.82
C MET A 16 -4.67 -4.88 -17.30
N LEU A 17 -5.06 -6.10 -16.91
CA LEU A 17 -4.35 -7.32 -17.30
C LEU A 17 -4.46 -7.60 -18.81
N ARG A 18 -5.59 -7.31 -19.45
CA ARG A 18 -5.78 -7.50 -20.89
C ARG A 18 -5.03 -6.46 -21.73
N HIS A 19 -4.88 -5.28 -21.21
CA HIS A 19 -4.38 -4.11 -21.93
C HIS A 19 -3.06 -3.56 -21.37
N VAL A 20 -2.29 -4.38 -20.63
CA VAL A 20 -1.03 -4.00 -19.96
C VAL A 20 0.02 -3.39 -20.93
N HIS A 21 -0.05 -3.71 -22.22
CA HIS A 21 0.87 -3.22 -23.23
C HIS A 21 0.37 -1.98 -23.99
N HIS A 22 -0.83 -1.48 -23.66
CA HIS A 22 -1.36 -0.28 -24.28
C HIS A 22 -0.81 0.98 -23.61
N ASP A 23 -0.91 2.09 -24.34
CA ASP A 23 -0.63 3.40 -23.75
C ASP A 23 -1.52 3.65 -22.53
N PRO A 24 -0.97 4.20 -21.43
CA PRO A 24 -1.74 4.47 -20.21
C PRO A 24 -2.98 5.34 -20.42
N ALA A 25 -2.95 6.29 -21.36
CA ALA A 25 -4.10 7.13 -21.67
C ALA A 25 -5.23 6.33 -22.30
N VAL A 26 -4.90 5.44 -23.25
CA VAL A 26 -5.87 4.54 -23.89
C VAL A 26 -6.45 3.56 -22.87
N LEU A 27 -5.63 3.04 -21.96
CA LEU A 27 -6.09 2.16 -20.89
C LEU A 27 -7.07 2.89 -19.96
N ARG A 28 -6.76 4.13 -19.58
CA ARG A 28 -7.61 4.96 -18.73
C ARG A 28 -8.99 5.21 -19.38
N GLU A 29 -9.01 5.54 -20.67
CA GLU A 29 -10.23 5.73 -21.44
C GLU A 29 -11.11 4.45 -21.44
N LYS A 30 -10.50 3.29 -21.70
CA LYS A 30 -11.22 2.00 -21.63
C LYS A 30 -11.78 1.70 -20.22
N ILE A 31 -11.08 2.07 -19.18
CA ILE A 31 -11.58 1.92 -17.80
C ILE A 31 -12.76 2.86 -17.57
N TYR A 32 -12.69 4.12 -18.01
CA TYR A 32 -13.79 5.07 -17.90
C TYR A 32 -15.05 4.59 -18.64
N ASP A 33 -14.89 4.03 -19.83
CA ASP A 33 -15.99 3.47 -20.59
C ASP A 33 -16.65 2.27 -19.88
N ALA A 34 -15.89 1.48 -19.14
CA ALA A 34 -16.37 0.24 -18.53
C ALA A 34 -16.98 0.44 -17.13
N VAL A 35 -16.44 1.35 -16.31
CA VAL A 35 -16.85 1.53 -14.90
C VAL A 35 -17.23 2.98 -14.57
N GLY A 36 -17.05 3.91 -15.52
CA GLY A 36 -17.26 5.34 -15.33
C GLY A 36 -16.05 6.07 -14.74
N GLU A 37 -15.89 7.31 -15.12
CA GLU A 37 -14.81 8.19 -14.65
C GLU A 37 -14.82 8.36 -13.13
N TYR A 38 -16.02 8.56 -12.56
CA TYR A 38 -16.19 8.75 -11.12
C TYR A 38 -15.66 7.58 -10.28
N THR A 39 -15.86 6.35 -10.74
CA THR A 39 -15.42 5.14 -10.01
C THR A 39 -13.90 5.08 -9.88
N LEU A 40 -13.17 5.30 -10.99
CA LEU A 40 -11.71 5.28 -10.98
C LEU A 40 -11.14 6.44 -10.15
N GLU A 41 -11.64 7.66 -10.35
CA GLU A 41 -11.17 8.85 -9.62
C GLU A 41 -11.45 8.73 -8.12
N ASN A 42 -12.63 8.23 -7.74
CA ASN A 42 -12.96 8.01 -6.34
C ASN A 42 -12.02 6.96 -5.70
N MET A 43 -11.71 5.88 -6.41
CA MET A 43 -10.75 4.87 -5.95
C MET A 43 -9.36 5.48 -5.73
N LEU A 44 -8.86 6.28 -6.68
CA LEU A 44 -7.53 6.90 -6.60
C LEU A 44 -7.44 8.02 -5.57
N SER A 45 -8.56 8.70 -5.28
CA SER A 45 -8.62 9.80 -4.31
C SER A 45 -8.74 9.33 -2.86
N GLN A 46 -8.98 8.06 -2.62
CA GLN A 46 -9.05 7.52 -1.25
C GLN A 46 -7.72 7.78 -0.52
N ARG A 47 -7.81 8.25 0.72
CA ARG A 47 -6.65 8.70 1.49
C ARG A 47 -5.52 7.65 1.54
N HIS A 48 -5.84 6.39 1.80
CA HIS A 48 -4.85 5.32 1.87
C HIS A 48 -4.22 5.01 0.51
N VAL A 49 -4.92 5.23 -0.60
CA VAL A 49 -4.37 5.08 -1.96
C VAL A 49 -3.51 6.28 -2.31
N ALA A 50 -3.99 7.51 -2.04
CA ALA A 50 -3.29 8.75 -2.38
C ALA A 50 -1.92 8.89 -1.68
N ILE A 51 -1.73 8.30 -0.49
CA ILE A 51 -0.45 8.32 0.23
C ILE A 51 0.54 7.25 -0.25
N THR A 52 0.10 6.31 -1.09
CA THR A 52 0.93 5.21 -1.57
C THR A 52 2.15 5.73 -2.36
N PRO A 53 3.37 5.23 -2.11
CA PRO A 53 4.60 5.80 -2.69
C PRO A 53 4.60 5.89 -4.22
N CYS A 54 4.06 4.90 -4.92
CA CYS A 54 3.98 4.92 -6.38
C CYS A 54 2.97 5.94 -6.93
N ILE A 55 1.92 6.26 -6.17
CA ILE A 55 0.94 7.29 -6.53
C ILE A 55 1.51 8.69 -6.28
N ARG A 56 2.22 8.89 -5.16
CA ARG A 56 2.88 10.17 -4.83
C ARG A 56 4.05 10.51 -5.74
N SER A 57 4.72 9.52 -6.32
CA SER A 57 5.88 9.71 -7.19
C SER A 57 5.66 9.04 -8.55
N PRO A 58 4.72 9.56 -9.37
CA PRO A 58 4.39 8.96 -10.66
C PRO A 58 5.62 8.96 -11.57
N GLY A 59 5.81 7.87 -12.33
CA GLY A 59 6.95 7.69 -13.23
C GLY A 59 8.20 7.08 -12.59
N ASN A 60 8.26 6.90 -11.27
CA ASN A 60 9.35 6.16 -10.63
C ASN A 60 9.07 4.65 -10.66
N LEU A 61 9.68 3.97 -11.65
CA LEU A 61 9.46 2.55 -11.89
C LEU A 61 9.92 1.67 -10.72
N GLU A 62 11.00 2.04 -10.05
CA GLU A 62 11.53 1.29 -8.90
C GLU A 62 10.55 1.35 -7.73
N LYS A 63 10.11 2.56 -7.34
CA LYS A 63 9.08 2.73 -6.30
C LYS A 63 7.79 1.98 -6.65
N THR A 64 7.37 2.02 -7.92
CA THR A 64 6.19 1.29 -8.36
C THR A 64 6.34 -0.21 -8.18
N ARG A 65 7.48 -0.78 -8.60
CA ARG A 65 7.75 -2.22 -8.44
C ARG A 65 7.80 -2.64 -6.97
N MET A 66 8.46 -1.86 -6.13
CA MET A 66 8.53 -2.12 -4.69
C MET A 66 7.13 -2.09 -4.06
N THR A 67 6.35 -1.05 -4.32
CA THR A 67 4.99 -0.92 -3.80
C THR A 67 4.09 -2.09 -4.25
N VAL A 68 4.14 -2.45 -5.53
CA VAL A 68 3.33 -3.57 -6.05
C VAL A 68 3.76 -4.89 -5.43
N ALA A 69 5.07 -5.14 -5.30
CA ALA A 69 5.57 -6.36 -4.67
C ALA A 69 5.16 -6.46 -3.20
N GLU A 70 5.23 -5.35 -2.47
CA GLU A 70 4.81 -5.25 -1.08
C GLU A 70 3.31 -5.52 -0.90
N GLU A 71 2.46 -4.85 -1.68
CA GLU A 71 1.01 -5.04 -1.60
C GLU A 71 0.57 -6.46 -2.02
N LEU A 72 1.24 -7.05 -3.01
CA LEU A 72 1.02 -8.45 -3.36
C LEU A 72 1.45 -9.39 -2.23
N GLY A 73 2.58 -9.13 -1.58
CA GLY A 73 3.04 -9.92 -0.43
C GLY A 73 2.06 -9.87 0.75
N LYS A 74 1.51 -8.67 1.05
CA LYS A 74 0.46 -8.51 2.06
C LYS A 74 -0.80 -9.30 1.71
N LEU A 75 -1.24 -9.23 0.45
CA LEU A 75 -2.40 -9.95 -0.03
C LEU A 75 -2.22 -11.47 0.05
N GLU A 76 -1.04 -11.97 -0.33
CA GLU A 76 -0.73 -13.40 -0.25
C GLU A 76 -0.67 -13.89 1.21
N ALA A 77 -0.12 -13.08 2.12
CA ALA A 77 -0.07 -13.44 3.54
C ALA A 77 -1.46 -13.52 4.18
N VAL A 78 -2.36 -12.58 3.83
CA VAL A 78 -3.76 -12.62 4.30
C VAL A 78 -4.49 -13.83 3.72
N ARG A 79 -4.31 -14.12 2.43
CA ARG A 79 -4.94 -15.29 1.80
C ARG A 79 -4.45 -16.61 2.39
N GLY A 80 -3.15 -16.70 2.67
CA GLY A 80 -2.60 -17.88 3.33
C GLY A 80 -3.21 -18.10 4.73
N LEU A 81 -3.47 -17.03 5.46
CA LEU A 81 -4.17 -17.12 6.75
C LEU A 81 -5.62 -17.59 6.57
N ASP A 82 -6.35 -17.04 5.60
CA ASP A 82 -7.73 -17.43 5.32
C ASP A 82 -7.82 -18.93 4.91
N GLU A 83 -6.88 -19.41 4.11
CA GLU A 83 -6.76 -20.82 3.70
C GLU A 83 -6.48 -21.72 4.90
N GLU A 84 -5.54 -21.37 5.77
CA GLU A 84 -5.24 -22.13 7.00
C GLU A 84 -6.43 -22.13 7.99
N ILE A 85 -7.19 -21.04 8.07
CA ILE A 85 -8.42 -20.99 8.88
C ILE A 85 -9.48 -21.93 8.30
N ALA A 86 -9.65 -21.97 6.97
CA ALA A 86 -10.62 -22.84 6.32
C ALA A 86 -10.26 -24.32 6.53
N ASP A 87 -8.99 -24.69 6.36
CA ASP A 87 -8.47 -26.04 6.62
C ASP A 87 -8.64 -26.42 8.10
N ALA A 88 -8.37 -25.48 9.02
CA ALA A 88 -8.55 -25.71 10.45
C ALA A 88 -10.00 -25.97 10.84
N VAL A 89 -10.94 -25.25 10.21
CA VAL A 89 -12.39 -25.46 10.44
C VAL A 89 -12.82 -26.86 9.94
N GLU A 90 -12.27 -27.32 8.83
CA GLU A 90 -12.53 -28.66 8.29
C GLU A 90 -11.94 -29.76 9.22
N ASP A 91 -10.70 -29.56 9.68
CA ASP A 91 -10.01 -30.47 10.59
C ASP A 91 -10.62 -30.51 12.01
N LEU A 92 -11.28 -29.46 12.49
CA LEU A 92 -12.00 -29.41 13.77
C LEU A 92 -13.17 -30.40 13.88
N THR A 93 -13.59 -31.01 12.77
CA THR A 93 -14.52 -32.16 12.81
C THR A 93 -13.85 -33.44 13.32
N GLY A 94 -12.50 -33.45 13.45
CA GLY A 94 -11.67 -34.50 14.02
C GLY A 94 -11.07 -34.11 15.37
N THR A 95 -9.93 -34.71 15.71
CA THR A 95 -9.15 -34.36 16.90
C THR A 95 -8.19 -33.21 16.55
N ALA A 96 -8.40 -32.04 17.15
CA ALA A 96 -7.46 -30.94 17.04
C ALA A 96 -6.09 -31.35 17.59
N ASP A 97 -5.04 -31.23 16.78
CA ASP A 97 -3.67 -31.55 17.17
C ASP A 97 -2.80 -30.28 17.35
N GLU A 98 -1.63 -30.43 17.95
CA GLU A 98 -0.69 -29.32 18.14
C GLU A 98 -0.20 -28.75 16.82
N GLY A 99 -0.14 -29.54 15.75
CA GLY A 99 0.27 -29.14 14.42
C GLY A 99 -0.66 -28.11 13.82
N LEU A 100 -1.98 -28.25 14.01
CA LEU A 100 -2.98 -27.29 13.57
C LEU A 100 -2.80 -25.93 14.26
N THR A 101 -2.65 -25.94 15.58
CA THR A 101 -2.46 -24.70 16.36
C THR A 101 -1.18 -23.99 15.96
N TRP A 102 -0.11 -24.75 15.69
CA TRP A 102 1.16 -24.18 15.24
C TRP A 102 1.05 -23.53 13.84
N ARG A 103 0.43 -24.21 12.86
CA ARG A 103 0.22 -23.69 11.50
C ARG A 103 -0.58 -22.40 11.50
N LEU A 104 -1.71 -22.37 12.20
CA LEU A 104 -2.51 -21.16 12.37
C LEU A 104 -1.71 -20.03 13.02
N GLY A 105 -0.94 -20.33 14.05
CA GLY A 105 -0.09 -19.35 14.71
C GLY A 105 0.99 -18.78 13.79
N GLU A 106 1.60 -19.60 12.93
CA GLU A 106 2.59 -19.14 11.95
C GLU A 106 1.93 -18.29 10.84
N ALA A 107 0.79 -18.71 10.31
CA ALA A 107 0.06 -17.95 9.29
C ALA A 107 -0.38 -16.58 9.83
N ALA A 108 -0.89 -16.52 11.06
CA ALA A 108 -1.26 -15.27 11.72
C ALA A 108 -0.05 -14.34 11.93
N ARG A 109 1.10 -14.88 12.37
CA ARG A 109 2.34 -14.09 12.52
C ARG A 109 2.86 -13.58 11.19
N ASN A 110 2.76 -14.36 10.12
CA ASN A 110 3.18 -13.95 8.79
C ASN A 110 2.29 -12.83 8.23
N ALA A 111 0.97 -12.92 8.41
CA ALA A 111 0.03 -11.88 8.02
C ALA A 111 0.29 -10.56 8.80
N ASP A 112 0.48 -10.63 10.12
CA ASP A 112 0.81 -9.47 10.96
C ASP A 112 2.16 -8.83 10.56
N ARG A 113 3.19 -9.63 10.31
CA ARG A 113 4.50 -9.14 9.85
C ARG A 113 4.41 -8.45 8.50
N ALA A 114 3.67 -9.04 7.55
CA ALA A 114 3.48 -8.46 6.23
C ALA A 114 2.74 -7.11 6.29
N GLN A 115 1.78 -6.95 7.20
CA GLN A 115 1.10 -5.67 7.40
C GLN A 115 1.99 -4.60 8.06
N ARG A 116 2.87 -5.00 8.98
CA ARG A 116 3.79 -4.07 9.66
C ARG A 116 4.96 -3.61 8.79
N SER A 117 5.48 -4.47 7.91
CA SER A 117 6.61 -4.11 7.04
C SER A 117 6.34 -2.86 6.21
N GLY A 118 5.10 -2.66 5.76
CA GLY A 118 4.72 -1.46 5.02
C GLY A 118 4.66 -0.17 5.84
N GLN A 119 4.70 -0.24 7.17
CA GLN A 119 4.73 0.93 8.03
C GLN A 119 6.17 1.35 8.39
N GLU A 120 7.10 0.40 8.41
CA GLU A 120 8.50 0.66 8.79
C GLU A 120 9.35 1.16 7.62
N ASP A 121 9.07 0.73 6.37
CA ASP A 121 9.90 1.03 5.19
C ASP A 121 9.57 2.36 4.49
N THR A 122 8.53 3.08 4.89
CA THR A 122 8.12 4.32 4.21
C THR A 122 8.84 5.57 4.70
N ALA A 123 9.53 5.51 5.83
CA ALA A 123 10.27 6.63 6.37
C ALA A 123 11.76 6.50 6.06
N GLU A 124 12.28 7.34 5.15
CA GLU A 124 13.73 7.56 5.05
C GLU A 124 14.21 8.33 6.27
N TYR A 125 15.08 7.72 7.07
CA TYR A 125 15.65 8.33 8.26
C TYR A 125 17.06 8.85 7.97
N ASP A 126 17.36 10.08 8.38
CA ASP A 126 18.71 10.58 8.54
C ASP A 126 19.16 10.34 9.98
N ILE A 127 20.40 9.91 10.17
CA ILE A 127 20.99 9.76 11.50
C ILE A 127 21.63 11.11 11.88
N ALA A 128 21.12 11.74 12.93
CA ALA A 128 21.69 12.95 13.48
C ALA A 128 23.03 12.65 14.21
N GLU A 129 23.85 13.67 14.45
CA GLU A 129 25.15 13.54 15.16
C GLU A 129 25.03 12.93 16.56
N ASN A 130 23.86 13.03 17.19
CA ASN A 130 23.54 12.41 18.47
C ASN A 130 23.01 10.96 18.36
N GLY A 131 23.00 10.37 17.16
CA GLY A 131 22.50 9.03 16.89
C GLY A 131 20.98 8.90 16.80
N ALA A 132 20.23 10.00 16.86
CA ALA A 132 18.77 9.98 16.71
C ALA A 132 18.37 9.77 15.24
N HIS A 133 17.38 8.92 15.01
CA HIS A 133 16.75 8.73 13.69
C HIS A 133 15.74 9.85 13.46
N ILE A 134 15.97 10.70 12.47
CA ILE A 134 15.07 11.80 12.10
C ILE A 134 14.49 11.46 10.72
N SER A 135 13.16 11.43 10.62
CA SER A 135 12.47 11.25 9.34
C SER A 135 12.82 12.42 8.40
N ARG A 136 13.23 12.12 7.17
CA ARG A 136 13.53 13.14 6.15
C ARG A 136 12.32 14.02 5.82
N ASP A 137 11.13 13.43 5.84
CA ASP A 137 9.89 14.17 5.58
C ASP A 137 9.61 15.17 6.71
N GLU A 138 9.79 14.77 7.97
CA GLU A 138 9.64 15.67 9.14
C GLU A 138 10.68 16.76 9.15
N ARG A 139 11.93 16.45 8.82
CA ARG A 139 13.01 17.44 8.70
C ARG A 139 12.71 18.45 7.60
N SER A 140 12.29 17.98 6.43
CA SER A 140 11.92 18.85 5.30
C SER A 140 10.73 19.75 5.64
N ALA A 141 9.71 19.23 6.32
CA ALA A 141 8.54 20.00 6.77
C ALA A 141 8.95 21.05 7.83
N PHE A 142 9.83 20.69 8.75
CA PHE A 142 10.38 21.59 9.76
C PHE A 142 11.23 22.71 9.15
N ASP A 143 12.12 22.39 8.21
CA ASP A 143 12.94 23.38 7.50
C ASP A 143 12.08 24.35 6.67
N ALA A 144 11.01 23.84 6.05
CA ALA A 144 10.04 24.69 5.33
C ALA A 144 9.29 25.62 6.28
N LEU A 145 8.90 25.13 7.46
CA LEU A 145 8.24 25.93 8.50
C LEU A 145 9.16 27.03 9.03
N LEU A 146 10.41 26.68 9.37
CA LEU A 146 11.43 27.67 9.80
C LEU A 146 11.68 28.72 8.73
N GLY A 147 11.78 28.31 7.46
CA GLY A 147 11.95 29.25 6.34
C GLY A 147 10.75 30.21 6.18
N SER A 148 9.55 29.75 6.49
CA SER A 148 8.35 30.60 6.46
C SER A 148 8.30 31.62 7.60
N ILE A 149 8.70 31.20 8.80
CA ILE A 149 8.78 32.06 9.99
C ILE A 149 9.85 33.15 9.81
N LEU A 150 11.04 32.77 9.36
CA LEU A 150 12.15 33.72 9.13
C LEU A 150 11.85 34.72 8.02
N LYS A 151 11.05 34.36 7.01
CA LYS A 151 10.58 35.27 5.97
C LYS A 151 9.43 36.18 6.43
N GLY A 152 8.61 35.71 7.38
CA GLY A 152 7.54 36.49 7.97
C GLY A 152 8.06 37.66 8.79
N ASP A 153 9.06 37.46 9.63
CA ASP A 153 9.68 38.50 10.47
C ASP A 153 10.43 39.59 9.68
N ALA A 154 10.79 39.30 8.42
CA ALA A 154 11.44 40.32 7.55
C ALA A 154 10.46 41.32 6.93
N LYS A 155 9.14 41.06 6.94
CA LYS A 155 8.10 41.97 6.38
C LYS A 155 7.57 42.96 7.40
N ASP A 156 7.69 42.72 8.69
CA ASP A 156 7.15 43.61 9.73
C ASP A 156 8.16 44.68 10.22
N LYS A 157 9.33 44.79 9.58
CA LYS A 157 10.36 45.80 9.88
C LYS A 157 10.53 46.84 8.77
N LYS A 158 9.43 47.29 8.13
CA LYS A 158 9.47 48.43 7.22
C LYS A 158 8.39 49.45 7.55
#